data_6a95732432d8a59bbefb123eb48b5ec3
#
_entry.id   6a95732432d8a59bbefb123eb48b5ec3
#
_cell.length_a   1.000
_cell.length_b   1.000
_cell.length_c   1.000
_cell.angle_alpha   90.00
_cell.angle_beta   90.00
_cell.angle_gamma   90.00
#
_symmetry.space_group_name_H-M   'P 1'
#
loop_
_entity.id
_entity.type
_entity.pdbx_description
1 polymer ?
#
loop_
_entity_poly.entity_id
_entity_poly.type
_entity_poly.pdbx_seq_one_letter_code
_entity_poly.pdbx_strand_id
1 'polypeptide(L)'
;MGNREDEEKSREESYYNVSAEDHLEDYSGYMDGYDYTKSPGYDDYFGDEDKEPDGQEAVEEEPLHDEAPQRPRKKHRKKHYFLRFCIAAALIAGVSAFLLSSYFSIDSVKVTGAEHFSSSRIVKMSGVKQGENIFVRGLIHRSGIKSSIKKSTYIKTVDVSMKLPNKIVISVTERKPIAAILIGKRYTIIDKTGFVIDKLKKPHKYTMLQGLKVKNAQPGEIISVQHESVLDDTLTLLELMDKRDLYFKKIVMGDRTVKAYIYDKLELCGTPDNIIKHIKNGDIEKVLYDLYKKKVKKGTISVGADKYFSYSPKIK
;
A
#
# COMPACT_ATOMS: atom_id res chain seq x y z
N MET A 1 20.07 -46.72 8.26
CA MET A 1 19.63 -45.88 7.15
C MET A 1 18.13 -46.08 7.00
N GLY A 2 17.33 -45.37 7.76
CA GLY A 2 15.89 -45.55 7.78
C GLY A 2 15.26 -44.73 8.88
N ASN A 3 15.45 -43.39 8.91
CA ASN A 3 14.77 -42.52 9.88
C ASN A 3 14.68 -41.04 9.40
N ARG A 4 14.98 -40.76 8.13
CA ARG A 4 14.84 -39.40 7.61
C ARG A 4 13.67 -39.20 6.63
N GLU A 5 13.24 -40.29 5.99
CA GLU A 5 12.10 -40.21 5.04
C GLU A 5 10.74 -40.20 5.75
N ASP A 6 10.65 -40.80 6.96
CA ASP A 6 9.39 -40.80 7.72
C ASP A 6 9.13 -39.50 8.47
N GLU A 7 10.15 -38.71 8.80
CA GLU A 7 9.97 -37.34 9.38
C GLU A 7 9.61 -36.27 8.34
N GLU A 8 10.04 -36.42 7.10
CA GLU A 8 9.69 -35.51 6.04
C GLU A 8 8.24 -35.69 5.56
N LYS A 9 7.78 -36.96 5.51
CA LYS A 9 6.38 -37.30 5.18
C LYS A 9 5.37 -36.85 6.24
N SER A 10 5.78 -36.91 7.52
CA SER A 10 4.97 -36.42 8.64
C SER A 10 4.85 -34.89 8.70
N ARG A 11 5.79 -34.15 8.10
CA ARG A 11 5.73 -32.71 8.02
C ARG A 11 4.89 -32.20 6.83
N GLU A 12 4.84 -32.90 5.72
CA GLU A 12 3.99 -32.54 4.58
C GLU A 12 2.49 -32.82 4.82
N GLU A 13 2.15 -33.85 5.60
CA GLU A 13 0.76 -34.14 5.96
C GLU A 13 0.16 -33.18 7.01
N SER A 14 0.99 -32.44 7.74
CA SER A 14 0.55 -31.44 8.73
C SER A 14 0.07 -30.12 8.11
N TYR A 15 0.34 -29.85 6.84
CA TYR A 15 -0.04 -28.59 6.17
C TYR A 15 -1.36 -28.66 5.37
N TYR A 16 -1.98 -29.84 5.26
CA TYR A 16 -3.20 -30.03 4.46
C TYR A 16 -4.45 -30.40 5.25
N ASN A 17 -4.38 -30.38 6.60
CA ASN A 17 -5.54 -30.67 7.43
C ASN A 17 -6.00 -29.45 8.23
N VAL A 18 -6.23 -28.33 7.53
CA VAL A 18 -7.13 -27.28 7.99
C VAL A 18 -8.50 -27.72 7.52
N SER A 19 -9.26 -28.34 8.41
CA SER A 19 -10.60 -28.82 8.12
C SER A 19 -11.49 -27.67 7.66
N ALA A 20 -12.24 -27.91 6.61
CA ALA A 20 -13.25 -26.98 6.06
C ALA A 20 -14.37 -26.64 7.06
N GLU A 21 -14.30 -27.14 8.29
CA GLU A 21 -15.30 -26.92 9.35
C GLU A 21 -15.04 -25.62 10.15
N ASP A 22 -13.79 -25.12 10.22
CA ASP A 22 -13.48 -23.89 11.00
C ASP A 22 -13.84 -22.57 10.28
N HIS A 23 -14.27 -22.64 9.00
CA HIS A 23 -14.72 -21.47 8.26
C HIS A 23 -16.24 -21.35 8.10
N LEU A 24 -17.02 -22.29 8.64
CA LEU A 24 -18.49 -22.26 8.53
C LEU A 24 -19.19 -21.60 9.71
N GLU A 25 -18.50 -21.36 10.84
CA GLU A 25 -19.13 -20.74 12.01
C GLU A 25 -19.28 -19.22 11.90
N ASP A 26 -18.55 -18.54 11.01
CA ASP A 26 -18.58 -17.07 10.89
C ASP A 26 -19.62 -16.55 9.88
N TYR A 27 -20.33 -17.45 9.15
CA TYR A 27 -21.39 -17.08 8.23
C TYR A 27 -22.81 -17.41 8.70
N SER A 28 -22.98 -18.06 9.85
CA SER A 28 -24.31 -18.44 10.38
C SER A 28 -25.13 -17.24 10.89
N GLY A 29 -24.47 -16.10 11.19
CA GLY A 29 -25.14 -14.90 11.69
C GLY A 29 -25.85 -14.04 10.64
N TYR A 30 -25.68 -14.31 9.35
CA TYR A 30 -26.25 -13.49 8.27
C TYR A 30 -27.45 -14.13 7.55
N MET A 31 -27.81 -15.38 7.88
CA MET A 31 -28.89 -16.13 7.20
C MET A 31 -30.14 -16.34 8.07
N ASP A 32 -30.13 -15.98 9.34
CA ASP A 32 -31.30 -16.09 10.21
C ASP A 32 -32.22 -14.86 10.03
N GLY A 33 -33.09 -14.94 9.06
CA GLY A 33 -34.15 -13.92 8.89
C GLY A 33 -34.80 -13.85 7.52
N TYR A 34 -34.36 -14.62 6.55
CA TYR A 34 -35.00 -14.63 5.23
C TYR A 34 -35.88 -15.86 5.05
N ASP A 35 -37.19 -15.66 5.20
CA ASP A 35 -38.20 -16.67 4.95
C ASP A 35 -38.43 -16.76 3.43
N TYR A 36 -37.81 -17.74 2.79
CA TYR A 36 -37.91 -18.00 1.35
C TYR A 36 -39.31 -18.42 0.89
N THR A 37 -40.23 -18.80 1.81
CA THR A 37 -41.59 -19.17 1.48
C THR A 37 -42.48 -17.97 1.15
N LYS A 38 -41.99 -16.75 1.39
CA LYS A 38 -42.66 -15.47 1.09
C LYS A 38 -42.14 -14.74 -0.12
N SER A 39 -41.25 -15.35 -0.90
CA SER A 39 -40.74 -14.75 -2.13
C SER A 39 -41.86 -14.74 -3.19
N PRO A 40 -42.11 -13.61 -3.90
CA PRO A 40 -43.07 -13.58 -5.00
C PRO A 40 -42.57 -14.51 -6.12
N GLY A 41 -43.26 -15.58 -6.35
CA GLY A 41 -42.92 -16.60 -7.36
C GLY A 41 -42.71 -18.02 -6.82
N TYR A 42 -42.80 -18.23 -5.48
CA TYR A 42 -42.69 -19.59 -4.92
C TYR A 42 -43.83 -20.50 -5.31
N ASP A 43 -45.05 -19.96 -5.48
CA ASP A 43 -46.27 -20.70 -5.84
C ASP A 43 -46.32 -21.12 -7.31
N ASP A 44 -45.46 -20.57 -8.17
CA ASP A 44 -45.40 -20.91 -9.60
C ASP A 44 -44.54 -22.15 -9.93
N TYR A 45 -43.78 -22.66 -8.96
CA TYR A 45 -42.83 -23.76 -9.24
C TYR A 45 -43.17 -25.11 -8.58
N PHE A 46 -44.06 -25.14 -7.58
CA PHE A 46 -44.38 -26.37 -6.81
C PHE A 46 -45.84 -26.60 -6.55
N GLY A 47 -46.73 -26.07 -7.39
CA GLY A 47 -48.17 -26.35 -7.36
C GLY A 47 -48.55 -27.39 -8.41
N ASP A 48 -49.10 -28.49 -7.93
CA ASP A 48 -49.83 -29.53 -8.68
C ASP A 48 -49.03 -30.66 -9.37
N GLU A 49 -48.48 -31.54 -8.55
CA GLU A 49 -48.45 -32.97 -8.87
C GLU A 49 -48.84 -33.73 -7.59
N ASP A 50 -50.00 -34.39 -7.62
CA ASP A 50 -50.47 -35.58 -6.91
C ASP A 50 -51.96 -35.45 -6.53
N LYS A 51 -52.84 -35.80 -7.47
CA LYS A 51 -54.13 -36.45 -7.17
C LYS A 51 -54.46 -37.39 -8.31
N GLU A 52 -54.28 -38.69 -8.06
CA GLU A 52 -54.83 -39.76 -8.88
C GLU A 52 -56.37 -39.78 -8.86
N PRO A 53 -56.98 -40.26 -9.94
CA PRO A 53 -58.45 -40.26 -10.08
C PRO A 53 -59.05 -41.56 -9.53
N ASP A 54 -60.06 -41.46 -8.71
CA ASP A 54 -60.96 -42.62 -8.44
C ASP A 54 -62.35 -42.33 -8.99
N GLY A 55 -62.91 -43.35 -9.59
CA GLY A 55 -63.88 -43.35 -10.62
C GLY A 55 -65.38 -43.31 -10.25
N GLN A 56 -66.18 -43.39 -11.33
CA GLN A 56 -67.61 -43.71 -11.43
C GLN A 56 -68.57 -42.55 -11.20
N GLU A 57 -69.56 -42.24 -11.94
CA GLU A 57 -70.45 -42.90 -12.91
C GLU A 57 -71.21 -41.81 -13.67
N ALA A 58 -71.69 -42.18 -14.87
CA ALA A 58 -72.45 -41.35 -15.79
C ALA A 58 -73.87 -41.04 -15.27
N VAL A 59 -74.35 -39.82 -15.46
CA VAL A 59 -75.76 -39.48 -15.69
C VAL A 59 -75.82 -38.38 -16.75
N GLU A 60 -76.46 -38.70 -17.87
CA GLU A 60 -76.90 -37.77 -18.92
C GLU A 60 -77.95 -36.82 -18.37
N GLU A 61 -77.85 -35.53 -18.55
CA GLU A 61 -79.01 -34.62 -18.72
C GLU A 61 -78.61 -33.40 -19.57
N GLU A 62 -79.54 -33.07 -20.46
CA GLU A 62 -79.43 -32.09 -21.56
C GLU A 62 -79.41 -30.61 -21.13
N PRO A 63 -79.16 -29.70 -22.08
CA PRO A 63 -78.54 -28.41 -21.79
C PRO A 63 -79.57 -27.32 -21.48
N LEU A 64 -79.41 -26.65 -20.38
CA LEU A 64 -80.00 -25.34 -20.14
C LEU A 64 -79.01 -24.25 -20.51
N HIS A 65 -79.34 -23.50 -21.56
CA HIS A 65 -78.71 -22.26 -21.92
C HIS A 65 -78.79 -21.25 -20.75
N ASP A 66 -77.72 -21.12 -19.98
CA ASP A 66 -77.52 -19.95 -19.12
C ASP A 66 -76.35 -19.13 -19.69
N GLU A 67 -76.70 -17.98 -20.22
CA GLU A 67 -75.76 -16.96 -20.60
C GLU A 67 -75.00 -16.55 -19.36
N ALA A 68 -73.76 -17.08 -19.19
CA ALA A 68 -72.84 -16.65 -18.14
C ALA A 68 -72.49 -15.13 -18.28
N PRO A 69 -72.64 -14.33 -17.25
CA PRO A 69 -72.32 -12.92 -17.32
C PRO A 69 -70.82 -12.74 -17.69
N GLN A 70 -70.59 -12.14 -18.84
CA GLN A 70 -69.21 -11.82 -19.32
C GLN A 70 -68.52 -10.96 -18.25
N ARG A 71 -67.62 -11.57 -17.48
CA ARG A 71 -66.73 -10.83 -16.55
C ARG A 71 -66.00 -9.79 -17.36
N PRO A 72 -66.02 -8.48 -16.94
CA PRO A 72 -65.37 -7.43 -17.68
C PRO A 72 -63.88 -7.76 -17.72
N ARG A 73 -63.31 -7.98 -18.94
CA ARG A 73 -61.88 -8.14 -19.16
C ARG A 73 -61.20 -6.93 -18.57
N LYS A 74 -60.48 -7.11 -17.44
CA LYS A 74 -59.63 -6.08 -16.86
C LYS A 74 -58.66 -5.64 -17.93
N LYS A 75 -58.86 -4.43 -18.49
CA LYS A 75 -57.91 -3.78 -19.39
C LYS A 75 -56.61 -3.66 -18.62
N HIS A 76 -55.62 -4.47 -18.97
CA HIS A 76 -54.26 -4.32 -18.49
C HIS A 76 -53.82 -2.89 -18.85
N ARG A 77 -53.79 -2.00 -17.88
CA ARG A 77 -53.18 -0.68 -18.02
C ARG A 77 -51.72 -0.94 -18.38
N LYS A 78 -51.32 -0.75 -19.64
CA LYS A 78 -49.95 -0.79 -20.10
C LYS A 78 -49.21 0.21 -19.24
N LYS A 79 -48.52 -0.29 -18.22
CA LYS A 79 -47.76 0.53 -17.31
C LYS A 79 -46.70 1.25 -18.17
N HIS A 80 -46.60 2.54 -18.08
CA HIS A 80 -45.72 3.39 -18.89
C HIS A 80 -44.21 3.21 -18.50
N TYR A 81 -43.79 1.95 -18.37
CA TYR A 81 -42.41 1.63 -18.03
C TYR A 81 -41.44 2.09 -19.11
N PHE A 82 -41.80 1.95 -20.37
CA PHE A 82 -41.02 2.41 -21.50
C PHE A 82 -40.84 3.94 -21.46
N LEU A 83 -41.91 4.71 -21.20
CA LEU A 83 -41.82 6.17 -21.07
C LEU A 83 -40.94 6.57 -19.89
N ARG A 84 -41.08 5.90 -18.74
CA ARG A 84 -40.24 6.15 -17.57
C ARG A 84 -38.77 5.81 -17.86
N PHE A 85 -38.49 4.73 -18.58
CA PHE A 85 -37.16 4.37 -19.04
C PHE A 85 -36.59 5.43 -19.97
N CYS A 86 -37.34 5.92 -20.95
CA CYS A 86 -36.91 6.98 -21.85
C CYS A 86 -36.60 8.30 -21.10
N ILE A 87 -37.42 8.67 -20.10
CA ILE A 87 -37.20 9.85 -19.28
C ILE A 87 -35.91 9.69 -18.46
N ALA A 88 -35.72 8.52 -17.82
CA ALA A 88 -34.51 8.22 -17.06
C ALA A 88 -33.27 8.24 -17.96
N ALA A 89 -33.34 7.63 -19.15
CA ALA A 89 -32.25 7.66 -20.12
C ALA A 89 -31.90 9.08 -20.59
N ALA A 90 -32.93 9.91 -20.87
CA ALA A 90 -32.74 11.30 -21.25
C ALA A 90 -32.12 12.14 -20.13
N LEU A 91 -32.51 11.92 -18.86
CA LEU A 91 -31.89 12.56 -17.70
C LEU A 91 -30.42 12.16 -17.54
N ILE A 92 -30.13 10.84 -17.65
CA ILE A 92 -28.74 10.35 -17.58
C ILE A 92 -27.89 10.97 -18.70
N ALA A 93 -28.42 11.00 -19.93
CA ALA A 93 -27.74 11.61 -21.08
C ALA A 93 -27.49 13.10 -20.87
N GLY A 94 -28.48 13.84 -20.36
CA GLY A 94 -28.35 15.26 -20.05
C GLY A 94 -27.32 15.54 -18.99
N VAL A 95 -27.34 14.82 -17.87
CA VAL A 95 -26.34 14.91 -16.78
C VAL A 95 -24.95 14.55 -17.30
N SER A 96 -24.83 13.47 -18.09
CA SER A 96 -23.54 13.08 -18.67
C SER A 96 -22.98 14.14 -19.61
N ALA A 97 -23.80 14.71 -20.48
CA ALA A 97 -23.40 15.79 -21.37
C ALA A 97 -22.95 17.04 -20.59
N PHE A 98 -23.64 17.38 -19.50
CA PHE A 98 -23.24 18.48 -18.61
C PHE A 98 -21.89 18.20 -17.93
N LEU A 99 -21.69 17.00 -17.36
CA LEU A 99 -20.43 16.64 -16.70
C LEU A 99 -19.24 16.57 -17.68
N LEU A 100 -19.50 16.24 -18.94
CA LEU A 100 -18.48 16.20 -19.99
C LEU A 100 -18.25 17.57 -20.68
N SER A 101 -19.01 18.59 -20.29
CA SER A 101 -18.88 19.94 -20.87
C SER A 101 -17.54 20.60 -20.55
N SER A 102 -17.17 21.63 -21.30
CA SER A 102 -15.95 22.42 -21.09
C SER A 102 -15.91 23.15 -19.74
N TYR A 103 -17.05 23.31 -19.07
CA TYR A 103 -17.12 23.86 -17.71
C TYR A 103 -16.27 23.04 -16.70
N PHE A 104 -16.16 21.72 -16.90
CA PHE A 104 -15.37 20.82 -16.10
C PHE A 104 -14.01 20.48 -16.73
N SER A 105 -13.51 21.31 -17.62
CA SER A 105 -12.15 21.19 -18.16
C SER A 105 -11.12 21.57 -17.12
N ILE A 106 -10.03 20.79 -17.03
CA ILE A 106 -8.91 21.05 -16.12
C ILE A 106 -8.23 22.36 -16.54
N ASP A 107 -8.30 23.35 -15.66
CA ASP A 107 -7.61 24.63 -15.81
C ASP A 107 -6.24 24.58 -15.13
N SER A 108 -6.17 24.01 -13.93
CA SER A 108 -4.94 23.99 -13.14
C SER A 108 -4.69 22.68 -12.41
N VAL A 109 -3.41 22.33 -12.29
CA VAL A 109 -2.94 21.17 -11.50
C VAL A 109 -2.06 21.68 -10.37
N LYS A 110 -2.50 21.48 -9.12
CA LYS A 110 -1.72 21.83 -7.93
C LYS A 110 -0.97 20.59 -7.44
N VAL A 111 0.35 20.73 -7.21
CA VAL A 111 1.18 19.69 -6.60
C VAL A 111 1.51 20.09 -5.17
N THR A 112 1.49 19.13 -4.25
CA THR A 112 1.87 19.31 -2.84
C THR A 112 2.78 18.16 -2.39
N GLY A 113 3.72 18.44 -1.45
CA GLY A 113 4.63 17.45 -0.87
C GLY A 113 5.83 17.09 -1.77
N ALA A 114 6.06 17.81 -2.86
CA ALA A 114 7.24 17.66 -3.70
C ALA A 114 8.40 18.48 -3.12
N GLU A 115 9.52 17.82 -2.80
CA GLU A 115 10.75 18.42 -2.26
C GLU A 115 11.94 18.20 -3.20
N HIS A 116 12.10 16.98 -3.69
CA HIS A 116 13.17 16.61 -4.62
C HIS A 116 12.82 16.97 -6.07
N PHE A 117 11.58 16.78 -6.48
CA PHE A 117 11.10 17.13 -7.81
C PHE A 117 10.38 18.48 -7.81
N SER A 118 10.57 19.26 -8.88
CA SER A 118 9.72 20.44 -9.12
C SER A 118 8.27 20.05 -9.38
N SER A 119 7.32 20.92 -9.00
CA SER A 119 5.89 20.69 -9.26
C SER A 119 5.61 20.46 -10.74
N SER A 120 6.27 21.20 -11.63
CA SER A 120 6.14 21.04 -13.09
C SER A 120 6.60 19.65 -13.57
N ARG A 121 7.63 19.07 -12.95
CA ARG A 121 8.08 17.71 -13.25
C ARG A 121 7.06 16.66 -12.84
N ILE A 122 6.45 16.80 -11.66
CA ILE A 122 5.39 15.89 -11.19
C ILE A 122 4.16 15.99 -12.12
N VAL A 123 3.75 17.20 -12.53
CA VAL A 123 2.68 17.39 -13.49
C VAL A 123 3.00 16.69 -14.82
N LYS A 124 4.23 16.83 -15.33
CA LYS A 124 4.66 16.14 -16.55
C LYS A 124 4.63 14.61 -16.38
N MET A 125 5.07 14.09 -15.24
CA MET A 125 5.03 12.64 -14.93
C MET A 125 3.59 12.12 -14.82
N SER A 126 2.65 12.94 -14.37
CA SER A 126 1.23 12.59 -14.25
C SER A 126 0.54 12.40 -15.59
N GLY A 127 1.08 12.99 -16.66
CA GLY A 127 0.47 13.02 -17.99
C GLY A 127 -0.85 13.79 -18.07
N VAL A 128 -1.22 14.56 -17.04
CA VAL A 128 -2.43 15.40 -17.03
C VAL A 128 -2.19 16.65 -17.87
N LYS A 129 -3.13 16.95 -18.76
CA LYS A 129 -3.08 18.15 -19.63
C LYS A 129 -4.23 19.09 -19.27
N GLN A 130 -4.00 20.39 -19.47
CA GLN A 130 -5.07 21.40 -19.43
C GLN A 130 -6.09 21.15 -20.56
N GLY A 131 -7.35 21.45 -20.30
CA GLY A 131 -8.43 21.22 -21.25
C GLY A 131 -9.04 19.81 -21.22
N GLU A 132 -8.39 18.82 -20.58
CA GLU A 132 -9.00 17.50 -20.37
C GLU A 132 -10.15 17.60 -19.35
N ASN A 133 -11.18 16.75 -19.51
CA ASN A 133 -12.29 16.71 -18.56
C ASN A 133 -11.86 16.15 -17.21
N ILE A 134 -12.21 16.86 -16.11
CA ILE A 134 -11.76 16.53 -14.76
C ILE A 134 -12.29 15.17 -14.27
N PHE A 135 -13.53 14.80 -14.63
CA PHE A 135 -14.12 13.52 -14.22
C PHE A 135 -13.47 12.37 -14.95
N VAL A 136 -13.20 12.50 -16.24
CA VAL A 136 -12.51 11.48 -17.03
C VAL A 136 -11.10 11.28 -16.49
N ARG A 137 -10.36 12.37 -16.29
CA ARG A 137 -8.95 12.28 -15.88
C ARG A 137 -8.79 12.01 -14.40
N GLY A 138 -9.53 12.72 -13.56
CA GLY A 138 -9.39 12.65 -12.09
C GLY A 138 -10.13 11.49 -11.44
N LEU A 139 -11.14 10.90 -12.08
CA LEU A 139 -11.90 9.77 -11.56
C LEU A 139 -11.57 8.47 -12.31
N ILE A 140 -11.84 8.42 -13.63
CA ILE A 140 -11.68 7.20 -14.43
C ILE A 140 -10.20 6.85 -14.59
N HIS A 141 -9.33 7.81 -14.92
CA HIS A 141 -7.90 7.60 -15.14
C HIS A 141 -7.01 7.89 -13.91
N ARG A 142 -7.61 8.01 -12.73
CA ARG A 142 -6.88 8.30 -11.47
C ARG A 142 -5.76 7.30 -11.18
N SER A 143 -6.01 6.02 -11.38
CA SER A 143 -5.02 4.96 -11.18
C SER A 143 -3.84 5.08 -12.14
N GLY A 144 -4.10 5.45 -13.39
CA GLY A 144 -3.06 5.69 -14.41
C GLY A 144 -2.15 6.86 -14.04
N ILE A 145 -2.71 7.95 -13.51
CA ILE A 145 -1.92 9.08 -13.00
C ILE A 145 -1.01 8.63 -11.85
N LYS A 146 -1.58 7.92 -10.87
CA LYS A 146 -0.81 7.41 -9.72
C LYS A 146 0.32 6.47 -10.14
N SER A 147 0.04 5.52 -11.03
CA SER A 147 1.04 4.56 -11.51
C SER A 147 2.14 5.23 -12.33
N SER A 148 1.82 6.23 -13.14
CA SER A 148 2.80 6.98 -13.93
C SER A 148 3.79 7.74 -13.05
N ILE A 149 3.32 8.37 -11.99
CA ILE A 149 4.17 9.09 -11.03
C ILE A 149 4.98 8.09 -10.19
N LYS A 150 4.38 6.97 -9.76
CA LYS A 150 5.06 5.91 -8.98
C LYS A 150 6.14 5.15 -9.74
N LYS A 151 6.28 5.31 -11.06
CA LYS A 151 7.43 4.77 -11.81
C LYS A 151 8.76 5.34 -11.31
N SER A 152 8.75 6.52 -10.70
CA SER A 152 9.95 7.08 -10.06
C SER A 152 10.14 6.45 -8.68
N THR A 153 11.29 5.84 -8.45
CA THR A 153 11.70 5.24 -7.18
C THR A 153 11.82 6.24 -6.04
N TYR A 154 11.96 7.53 -6.35
CA TYR A 154 11.91 8.62 -5.37
C TYR A 154 10.53 8.87 -4.79
N ILE A 155 9.46 8.40 -5.41
CA ILE A 155 8.10 8.62 -4.94
C ILE A 155 7.63 7.45 -4.06
N LYS A 156 7.31 7.76 -2.81
CA LYS A 156 6.77 6.78 -1.85
C LYS A 156 5.27 6.60 -2.02
N THR A 157 4.52 7.70 -1.97
CA THR A 157 3.06 7.67 -2.13
C THR A 157 2.60 8.77 -3.06
N VAL A 158 1.48 8.52 -3.73
CA VAL A 158 0.78 9.51 -4.57
C VAL A 158 -0.70 9.44 -4.24
N ASP A 159 -1.28 10.59 -3.98
CA ASP A 159 -2.72 10.76 -3.97
C ASP A 159 -3.16 11.80 -5.01
N VAL A 160 -4.31 11.54 -5.63
CA VAL A 160 -4.89 12.42 -6.64
C VAL A 160 -6.31 12.74 -6.21
N SER A 161 -6.62 14.00 -6.07
CA SER A 161 -7.95 14.50 -5.74
C SER A 161 -8.41 15.56 -6.70
N MET A 162 -9.71 15.71 -6.83
CA MET A 162 -10.34 16.73 -7.65
C MET A 162 -10.87 17.84 -6.77
N LYS A 163 -10.65 19.08 -7.16
CA LYS A 163 -11.35 20.25 -6.62
C LYS A 163 -12.17 20.86 -7.74
N LEU A 164 -13.46 20.58 -7.72
CA LEU A 164 -14.39 21.07 -8.71
C LEU A 164 -14.42 22.61 -8.74
N PRO A 165 -14.72 23.22 -9.89
CA PRO A 165 -15.06 22.52 -11.14
C PRO A 165 -13.86 22.05 -12.00
N ASN A 166 -12.64 22.62 -11.83
CA ASN A 166 -11.61 22.59 -12.86
C ASN A 166 -10.17 22.38 -12.35
N LYS A 167 -9.99 21.93 -11.09
CA LYS A 167 -8.65 21.78 -10.49
C LYS A 167 -8.36 20.35 -10.04
N ILE A 168 -7.20 19.81 -10.45
CA ILE A 168 -6.64 18.57 -9.91
C ILE A 168 -5.58 18.90 -8.86
N VAL A 169 -5.60 18.16 -7.75
CA VAL A 169 -4.57 18.24 -6.71
C VAL A 169 -3.85 16.89 -6.65
N ILE A 170 -2.54 16.91 -6.85
CA ILE A 170 -1.66 15.76 -6.76
C ILE A 170 -0.82 15.93 -5.50
N SER A 171 -1.05 15.09 -4.51
CA SER A 171 -0.26 15.04 -3.27
C SER A 171 0.74 13.90 -3.37
N VAL A 172 2.02 14.22 -3.25
CA VAL A 172 3.10 13.22 -3.28
C VAL A 172 3.83 13.20 -1.95
N THR A 173 4.29 12.03 -1.56
CA THR A 173 5.29 11.88 -0.51
C THR A 173 6.53 11.30 -1.16
N GLU A 174 7.62 12.01 -1.08
CA GLU A 174 8.90 11.57 -1.62
C GLU A 174 9.69 10.75 -0.58
N ARG A 175 10.55 9.84 -1.06
CA ARG A 175 11.50 9.13 -0.22
C ARG A 175 12.68 10.03 0.08
N LYS A 176 13.10 10.04 1.33
CA LYS A 176 14.29 10.80 1.77
C LYS A 176 15.51 9.88 1.69
N PRO A 177 16.45 10.12 0.79
CA PRO A 177 17.72 9.40 0.77
C PRO A 177 18.50 9.67 2.05
N ILE A 178 19.01 8.64 2.72
CA ILE A 178 19.75 8.79 3.97
C ILE A 178 21.16 8.21 3.92
N ALA A 179 21.37 7.14 3.17
CA ALA A 179 22.64 6.45 3.13
C ALA A 179 23.02 6.00 1.71
N ALA A 180 24.31 5.79 1.51
CA ALA A 180 24.91 5.31 0.28
C ALA A 180 25.82 4.10 0.56
N ILE A 181 25.68 3.04 -0.24
CA ILE A 181 26.48 1.82 -0.18
C ILE A 181 27.24 1.69 -1.49
N LEU A 182 28.56 1.54 -1.43
CA LEU A 182 29.35 1.28 -2.64
C LEU A 182 29.22 -0.18 -3.04
N ILE A 183 28.60 -0.42 -4.20
CA ILE A 183 28.46 -1.74 -4.81
C ILE A 183 29.09 -1.70 -6.19
N GLY A 184 30.18 -2.43 -6.37
CA GLY A 184 31.00 -2.34 -7.58
C GLY A 184 31.53 -0.93 -7.78
N LYS A 185 31.16 -0.26 -8.88
CA LYS A 185 31.60 1.10 -9.23
C LYS A 185 30.52 2.18 -9.02
N ARG A 186 29.40 1.84 -8.38
CA ARG A 186 28.28 2.76 -8.16
C ARG A 186 27.86 2.79 -6.70
N TYR A 187 27.35 3.94 -6.29
CA TYR A 187 26.78 4.16 -4.98
C TYR A 187 25.29 3.90 -5.03
N THR A 188 24.85 2.84 -4.37
CA THR A 188 23.45 2.52 -4.19
C THR A 188 22.88 3.36 -3.06
N ILE A 189 21.88 4.15 -3.36
CA ILE A 189 21.25 5.09 -2.43
C ILE A 189 20.02 4.43 -1.84
N ILE A 190 19.91 4.44 -0.51
CA ILE A 190 18.79 3.87 0.23
C ILE A 190 18.12 4.89 1.14
N ASP A 191 16.82 4.66 1.41
CA ASP A 191 16.12 5.36 2.50
C ASP A 191 16.26 4.59 3.83
N LYS A 192 15.66 5.12 4.88
CA LYS A 192 15.69 4.54 6.23
C LYS A 192 15.00 3.17 6.36
N THR A 193 14.27 2.74 5.34
CA THR A 193 13.63 1.42 5.31
C THR A 193 14.42 0.40 4.49
N GLY A 194 15.62 0.77 4.01
CA GLY A 194 16.43 -0.06 3.13
C GLY A 194 15.94 -0.11 1.68
N PHE A 195 14.97 0.73 1.32
CA PHE A 195 14.49 0.80 -0.06
C PHE A 195 15.52 1.48 -0.96
N VAL A 196 15.89 0.81 -2.05
CA VAL A 196 16.87 1.30 -3.02
C VAL A 196 16.21 2.34 -3.94
N ILE A 197 16.66 3.59 -3.79
CA ILE A 197 16.12 4.71 -4.56
C ILE A 197 16.83 4.83 -5.91
N ASP A 198 18.17 4.80 -5.91
CA ASP A 198 18.95 5.07 -7.14
C ASP A 198 20.36 4.48 -7.05
N LYS A 199 21.07 4.45 -8.19
CA LYS A 199 22.50 4.09 -8.29
C LYS A 199 23.27 5.22 -8.93
N LEU A 200 24.03 5.96 -8.12
CA LEU A 200 24.75 7.16 -8.51
C LEU A 200 26.27 6.89 -8.74
N LYS A 201 26.90 7.74 -9.53
CA LYS A 201 28.38 7.70 -9.70
C LYS A 201 29.12 8.32 -8.50
N LYS A 202 28.49 9.23 -7.78
CA LYS A 202 29.06 9.92 -6.61
C LYS A 202 28.06 9.85 -5.45
N PRO A 203 28.52 9.71 -4.18
CA PRO A 203 27.64 9.48 -3.02
C PRO A 203 26.91 10.74 -2.54
N HIS A 204 27.19 11.90 -3.10
CA HIS A 204 26.71 13.18 -2.58
C HIS A 204 27.00 13.34 -1.08
N LYS A 205 26.06 13.92 -0.30
CA LYS A 205 26.18 14.17 1.14
C LYS A 205 25.50 13.08 1.99
N TYR A 206 25.39 11.86 1.50
CA TYR A 206 24.76 10.78 2.27
C TYR A 206 25.77 10.07 3.16
N THR A 207 25.29 9.51 4.27
CA THR A 207 26.08 8.63 5.13
C THR A 207 26.58 7.42 4.33
N MET A 208 27.90 7.21 4.33
CA MET A 208 28.49 6.04 3.65
C MET A 208 28.39 4.81 4.53
N LEU A 209 27.70 3.77 4.05
CA LEU A 209 27.63 2.47 4.73
C LEU A 209 28.67 1.50 4.16
N GLN A 210 29.38 0.83 5.06
CA GLN A 210 30.35 -0.22 4.77
C GLN A 210 30.12 -1.43 5.67
N GLY A 211 30.64 -2.59 5.28
CA GLY A 211 30.53 -3.83 6.06
C GLY A 211 29.30 -4.68 5.73
N LEU A 212 28.31 -4.15 5.03
CA LEU A 212 27.14 -4.91 4.58
C LEU A 212 27.50 -5.80 3.38
N LYS A 213 27.32 -7.11 3.52
CA LYS A 213 27.46 -8.08 2.41
C LYS A 213 26.16 -8.14 1.62
N VAL A 214 26.05 -7.31 0.60
CA VAL A 214 24.83 -7.11 -0.20
C VAL A 214 24.64 -8.28 -1.17
N LYS A 215 23.46 -8.91 -1.19
CA LYS A 215 23.02 -9.94 -2.15
C LYS A 215 22.29 -9.31 -3.34
N ASN A 216 21.34 -8.42 -3.07
CA ASN A 216 20.57 -7.72 -4.09
C ASN A 216 20.33 -6.26 -3.68
N ALA A 217 20.41 -5.35 -4.66
CA ALA A 217 20.16 -3.93 -4.46
C ALA A 217 19.71 -3.30 -5.79
N GLN A 218 18.52 -3.64 -6.26
CA GLN A 218 17.95 -3.04 -7.46
C GLN A 218 17.07 -1.83 -7.10
N PRO A 219 17.12 -0.73 -7.88
CA PRO A 219 16.22 0.39 -7.68
C PRO A 219 14.76 -0.05 -7.73
N GLY A 220 13.98 0.37 -6.73
CA GLY A 220 12.59 -0.02 -6.59
C GLY A 220 12.33 -1.18 -5.63
N GLU A 221 13.37 -1.81 -5.08
CA GLU A 221 13.30 -2.94 -4.16
C GLU A 221 13.93 -2.60 -2.80
N ILE A 222 13.64 -3.41 -1.79
CA ILE A 222 14.36 -3.36 -0.51
C ILE A 222 15.69 -4.09 -0.69
N ILE A 223 16.77 -3.50 -0.16
CA ILE A 223 18.10 -4.10 -0.20
C ILE A 223 18.09 -5.45 0.54
N SER A 224 18.74 -6.45 -0.04
CA SER A 224 18.93 -7.76 0.59
C SER A 224 20.42 -7.98 0.88
N VAL A 225 20.72 -8.47 2.08
CA VAL A 225 22.08 -8.73 2.57
C VAL A 225 22.25 -10.18 3.04
N GLN A 226 23.50 -10.59 3.31
CA GLN A 226 23.79 -11.95 3.77
C GLN A 226 23.33 -12.19 5.22
N HIS A 227 23.45 -11.17 6.08
CA HIS A 227 23.09 -11.21 7.50
C HIS A 227 21.99 -10.18 7.78
N GLU A 228 20.74 -10.64 7.88
CA GLU A 228 19.58 -9.77 8.07
C GLU A 228 19.64 -8.97 9.37
N SER A 229 20.13 -9.58 10.47
CA SER A 229 20.30 -8.89 11.75
C SER A 229 21.18 -7.64 11.65
N VAL A 230 22.26 -7.70 10.85
CA VAL A 230 23.14 -6.54 10.62
C VAL A 230 22.41 -5.46 9.81
N LEU A 231 21.51 -5.85 8.92
CA LEU A 231 20.67 -4.90 8.19
C LEU A 231 19.66 -4.23 9.12
N ASP A 232 19.00 -4.99 9.99
CA ASP A 232 17.99 -4.47 10.93
C ASP A 232 18.63 -3.44 11.89
N ASP A 233 19.81 -3.75 12.45
CA ASP A 233 20.58 -2.81 13.26
C ASP A 233 20.95 -1.55 12.48
N THR A 234 21.37 -1.73 11.21
CA THR A 234 21.71 -0.61 10.32
C THR A 234 20.49 0.28 10.06
N LEU A 235 19.35 -0.30 9.73
CA LEU A 235 18.11 0.44 9.45
C LEU A 235 17.61 1.15 10.71
N THR A 236 17.68 0.50 11.87
CA THR A 236 17.33 1.10 13.15
C THR A 236 18.23 2.31 13.44
N LEU A 237 19.53 2.17 13.21
CA LEU A 237 20.49 3.26 13.38
C LEU A 237 20.17 4.43 12.45
N LEU A 238 19.92 4.17 11.17
CA LEU A 238 19.56 5.20 10.18
C LEU A 238 18.24 5.90 10.53
N GLU A 239 17.25 5.16 11.00
CA GLU A 239 15.98 5.74 11.45
C GLU A 239 16.16 6.66 12.65
N LEU A 240 16.98 6.27 13.63
CA LEU A 240 17.29 7.09 14.80
C LEU A 240 18.09 8.32 14.43
N MET A 241 19.05 8.22 13.52
CA MET A 241 19.79 9.36 12.99
C MET A 241 18.82 10.37 12.33
N ASP A 242 17.87 9.90 11.50
CA ASP A 242 16.85 10.77 10.88
C ASP A 242 15.95 11.45 11.93
N LYS A 243 15.52 10.69 12.96
CA LYS A 243 14.67 11.23 14.05
C LYS A 243 15.38 12.25 14.95
N ARG A 244 16.69 12.10 15.12
CA ARG A 244 17.51 12.92 16.02
C ARG A 244 18.33 14.00 15.31
N ASP A 245 18.16 14.11 13.99
CA ASP A 245 18.97 15.00 13.14
C ASP A 245 20.48 14.79 13.30
N LEU A 246 20.88 13.53 13.48
CA LEU A 246 22.27 13.12 13.60
C LEU A 246 22.83 12.78 12.22
N TYR A 247 24.08 13.20 11.99
CA TYR A 247 24.80 12.88 10.77
C TYR A 247 26.15 12.25 11.08
N PHE A 248 26.36 11.03 10.55
CA PHE A 248 27.69 10.42 10.49
C PHE A 248 28.16 10.37 9.04
N LYS A 249 29.41 10.78 8.80
CA LYS A 249 30.01 10.76 7.47
C LYS A 249 30.07 9.34 6.88
N LYS A 250 30.40 8.37 7.74
CA LYS A 250 30.55 6.95 7.39
C LYS A 250 30.18 6.09 8.59
N ILE A 251 29.53 4.95 8.32
CA ILE A 251 29.25 3.91 9.30
C ILE A 251 29.81 2.60 8.74
N VAL A 252 30.59 1.90 9.54
CA VAL A 252 31.14 0.58 9.24
C VAL A 252 30.45 -0.42 10.17
N MET A 253 29.62 -1.28 9.59
CA MET A 253 28.94 -2.37 10.30
C MET A 253 29.86 -3.60 10.32
N GLY A 254 30.25 -4.03 11.50
CA GLY A 254 30.93 -5.29 11.71
C GLY A 254 29.99 -6.30 12.41
N ASP A 255 30.43 -7.55 12.54
CA ASP A 255 29.61 -8.62 13.13
C ASP A 255 29.20 -8.32 14.60
N ARG A 256 30.02 -7.62 15.35
CA ARG A 256 29.81 -7.31 16.78
C ARG A 256 30.01 -5.83 17.14
N THR A 257 30.54 -5.03 16.22
CA THR A 257 30.88 -3.66 16.50
C THR A 257 30.47 -2.74 15.35
N VAL A 258 30.04 -1.56 15.71
CA VAL A 258 29.73 -0.47 14.77
C VAL A 258 30.78 0.64 14.99
N LYS A 259 31.33 1.15 13.89
CA LYS A 259 32.17 2.35 13.89
C LYS A 259 31.45 3.45 13.11
N ALA A 260 31.03 4.50 13.79
CA ALA A 260 30.38 5.65 13.19
C ALA A 260 31.36 6.87 13.18
N TYR A 261 31.71 7.32 11.98
CA TYR A 261 32.68 8.38 11.76
C TYR A 261 31.96 9.73 11.70
N ILE A 262 32.31 10.62 12.63
CA ILE A 262 31.87 12.03 12.69
C ILE A 262 32.71 12.85 11.72
N TYR A 263 34.01 12.70 11.83
CA TYR A 263 35.01 13.23 10.92
C TYR A 263 35.91 12.09 10.39
N ASP A 264 36.80 12.38 9.45
CA ASP A 264 37.68 11.34 8.87
C ASP A 264 38.53 10.60 9.90
N LYS A 265 38.85 11.28 11.00
CA LYS A 265 39.75 10.80 12.08
C LYS A 265 39.10 10.80 13.46
N LEU A 266 37.76 10.98 13.57
CA LEU A 266 37.02 10.89 14.82
C LEU A 266 35.89 9.88 14.64
N GLU A 267 35.98 8.79 15.37
CA GLU A 267 35.00 7.70 15.31
C GLU A 267 34.38 7.42 16.66
N LEU A 268 33.13 6.99 16.61
CA LEU A 268 32.40 6.39 17.72
C LEU A 268 32.41 4.88 17.50
N CYS A 269 32.78 4.09 18.51
CA CYS A 269 32.90 2.64 18.41
C CYS A 269 32.15 1.97 19.57
N GLY A 270 31.30 0.98 19.26
CA GLY A 270 30.54 0.23 20.25
C GLY A 270 29.79 -0.94 19.62
N THR A 271 29.03 -1.67 20.43
CA THR A 271 28.08 -2.65 19.88
C THR A 271 26.87 -1.91 19.28
N PRO A 272 26.16 -2.52 18.29
CA PRO A 272 24.94 -1.91 17.74
C PRO A 272 23.94 -1.52 18.83
N ASP A 273 23.66 -2.41 19.78
CA ASP A 273 22.69 -2.20 20.86
C ASP A 273 23.05 -0.99 21.73
N ASN A 274 24.35 -0.85 22.11
CA ASN A 274 24.80 0.26 22.94
C ASN A 274 24.68 1.58 22.18
N ILE A 275 25.10 1.63 20.93
CA ILE A 275 25.00 2.84 20.11
C ILE A 275 23.53 3.24 19.93
N ILE A 276 22.67 2.29 19.57
CA ILE A 276 21.21 2.49 19.41
C ILE A 276 20.60 3.00 20.71
N LYS A 277 20.93 2.36 21.86
CA LYS A 277 20.45 2.78 23.19
C LYS A 277 20.83 4.22 23.51
N HIS A 278 22.09 4.59 23.31
CA HIS A 278 22.59 5.92 23.66
C HIS A 278 22.14 7.03 22.68
N ILE A 279 21.83 6.68 21.41
CA ILE A 279 21.15 7.62 20.52
C ILE A 279 19.69 7.81 20.99
N LYS A 280 18.97 6.74 21.34
CA LYS A 280 17.60 6.84 21.86
C LYS A 280 17.51 7.76 23.09
N ASN A 281 18.51 7.69 23.96
CA ASN A 281 18.55 8.48 25.19
C ASN A 281 19.05 9.93 24.98
N GLY A 282 19.60 10.26 23.81
CA GLY A 282 20.21 11.57 23.55
C GLY A 282 21.59 11.78 24.20
N ASP A 283 22.24 10.67 24.61
CA ASP A 283 23.55 10.74 25.25
C ASP A 283 24.68 11.03 24.25
N ILE A 284 24.56 10.45 23.04
CA ILE A 284 25.53 10.65 21.96
C ILE A 284 25.55 12.10 21.51
N GLU A 285 24.41 12.75 21.38
CA GLU A 285 24.30 14.15 21.00
C GLU A 285 25.05 15.06 21.99
N LYS A 286 24.93 14.79 23.30
CA LYS A 286 25.63 15.54 24.34
C LYS A 286 27.16 15.40 24.21
N VAL A 287 27.62 14.16 24.03
CA VAL A 287 29.04 13.87 23.84
C VAL A 287 29.59 14.54 22.58
N LEU A 288 28.85 14.45 21.47
CA LEU A 288 29.26 15.10 20.21
C LEU A 288 29.30 16.62 20.35
N TYR A 289 28.36 17.22 21.05
CA TYR A 289 28.34 18.65 21.33
C TYR A 289 29.53 19.10 22.18
N ASP A 290 29.87 18.33 23.22
CA ASP A 290 31.04 18.63 24.07
C ASP A 290 32.37 18.52 23.30
N LEU A 291 32.51 17.51 22.46
CA LEU A 291 33.68 17.34 21.60
C LEU A 291 33.79 18.45 20.56
N TYR A 292 32.66 18.87 19.99
CA TYR A 292 32.61 20.01 19.07
C TYR A 292 33.09 21.30 19.75
N LYS A 293 32.59 21.60 20.97
CA LYS A 293 33.03 22.74 21.76
C LYS A 293 34.53 22.70 22.05
N LYS A 294 35.06 21.51 22.37
CA LYS A 294 36.49 21.29 22.63
C LYS A 294 37.35 21.21 21.37
N LYS A 295 36.72 21.38 20.17
CA LYS A 295 37.39 21.31 18.85
C LYS A 295 38.13 20.00 18.61
N VAL A 296 37.63 18.88 19.17
CA VAL A 296 38.20 17.54 19.00
C VAL A 296 37.79 17.00 17.64
N LYS A 297 38.77 16.69 16.78
CA LYS A 297 38.55 16.21 15.39
C LYS A 297 39.21 14.85 15.12
N LYS A 298 39.84 14.22 16.11
CA LYS A 298 40.51 12.92 15.96
C LYS A 298 40.36 12.10 17.23
N GLY A 299 40.43 10.77 17.10
CA GLY A 299 40.36 9.82 18.21
C GLY A 299 39.18 8.87 18.12
N THR A 300 39.08 7.99 19.09
CA THR A 300 38.00 7.01 19.23
C THR A 300 37.19 7.26 20.49
N ILE A 301 35.88 7.33 20.36
CA ILE A 301 34.93 7.38 21.46
C ILE A 301 34.35 5.95 21.60
N SER A 302 34.72 5.30 22.70
CA SER A 302 34.18 3.96 22.99
C SER A 302 32.85 4.08 23.75
N VAL A 303 31.81 3.39 23.26
CA VAL A 303 30.46 3.39 23.81
C VAL A 303 30.24 2.05 24.53
N GLY A 304 30.12 2.10 25.84
CA GLY A 304 29.82 0.97 26.70
C GLY A 304 28.29 0.76 26.90
N ALA A 305 27.95 -0.19 27.76
CA ALA A 305 26.55 -0.44 28.16
C ALA A 305 26.06 0.59 29.21
N ASP A 306 26.96 1.21 29.92
CA ASP A 306 26.74 2.26 30.95
C ASP A 306 26.71 3.66 30.33
N LYS A 307 26.45 4.67 31.15
CA LYS A 307 26.42 6.08 30.71
C LYS A 307 27.77 6.71 30.45
N TYR A 308 28.86 5.96 30.64
CA TYR A 308 30.23 6.50 30.48
C TYR A 308 30.75 6.24 29.08
N PHE A 309 31.25 7.31 28.48
CA PHE A 309 31.93 7.27 27.19
C PHE A 309 33.44 7.43 27.43
N SER A 310 34.22 6.52 26.90
CA SER A 310 35.69 6.61 26.99
C SER A 310 36.23 7.23 25.72
N TYR A 311 37.05 8.26 25.87
CA TYR A 311 37.72 8.91 24.76
C TYR A 311 39.19 8.53 24.71
N SER A 312 39.68 8.13 23.56
CA SER A 312 41.11 7.91 23.26
C SER A 312 41.52 8.79 22.09
N PRO A 313 42.65 9.54 22.21
CA PRO A 313 43.16 10.35 21.11
C PRO A 313 43.74 9.51 19.95
N LYS A 314 43.91 8.22 20.14
CA LYS A 314 44.38 7.25 19.14
C LYS A 314 43.15 6.66 18.38
N ILE A 315 43.29 6.49 17.07
CA ILE A 315 42.32 5.73 16.26
C ILE A 315 42.65 4.27 16.42
N LYS A 316 41.69 3.47 16.85
CA LYS A 316 41.85 2.02 17.02
C LYS A 316 41.53 1.27 15.74
#